data_3130e0a391ca19782717de1b45bd615e
#
_entry.id   3130e0a391ca19782717de1b45bd615e
#
_cell.length_a   1.000
_cell.length_b   1.000
_cell.length_c   1.000
_cell.angle_alpha   90.00
_cell.angle_beta   90.00
_cell.angle_gamma   90.00
#
_symmetry.space_group_name_H-M   'P 1'
#
loop_
_entity.id
_entity.type
_entity.pdbx_description
1 polymer ?
#
loop_
_entity_poly.entity_id
_entity_poly.type
_entity_poly.pdbx_seq_one_letter_code
_entity_poly.pdbx_strand_id
1 'polypeptide(L)'
;MAKRGGFPGGGMGNMGAMMKQAQKMQSELAKAQEEVKTMSFEATAGGGMVKVTALGDNTIQSIAIDPEAVDPEDVEMLEDMVLAAVNEALRGVSDMAAARMSAATGGMNIPGLM
;
A
#
# COMPACT_ATOMS: atom_id res chain seq x y z
N MET A 1 -5.09 52.28 7.49
CA MET A 1 -4.37 51.48 8.05
C MET A 1 -4.94 50.54 8.96
N ALA A 2 -5.93 50.82 9.58
CA ALA A 2 -6.49 49.90 10.49
C ALA A 2 -6.86 48.58 9.90
N LYS A 3 -7.18 48.57 8.70
CA LYS A 3 -7.59 47.39 8.10
C LYS A 3 -6.53 46.42 8.14
N ARG A 4 -5.35 46.81 8.25
CA ARG A 4 -4.36 45.92 8.24
C ARG A 4 -4.35 45.12 9.45
N GLY A 5 -4.83 45.60 10.52
CA GLY A 5 -4.84 44.86 11.73
C GLY A 5 -5.64 43.58 11.66
N GLY A 6 -6.75 43.65 11.03
CA GLY A 6 -7.56 42.46 10.96
C GLY A 6 -6.97 41.40 10.09
N PHE A 7 -6.30 41.86 9.06
CA PHE A 7 -5.78 40.93 8.14
C PHE A 7 -4.74 40.02 8.71
N PRO A 8 -3.75 40.47 9.40
CA PRO A 8 -2.73 39.60 9.94
C PRO A 8 -3.31 38.61 10.95
N GLY A 9 -4.26 39.04 11.73
CA GLY A 9 -4.84 38.18 12.69
C GLY A 9 -5.51 36.99 12.07
N GLY A 10 -6.23 37.24 11.04
CA GLY A 10 -6.90 36.17 10.34
C GLY A 10 -5.92 35.23 9.71
N GLY A 11 -4.89 35.78 9.15
CA GLY A 11 -3.89 34.96 8.49
C GLY A 11 -3.19 34.06 9.49
N MET A 12 -2.91 34.56 10.67
CA MET A 12 -2.23 33.77 11.64
C MET A 12 -3.11 32.66 12.13
N GLY A 13 -4.37 32.90 12.30
CA GLY A 13 -5.27 31.85 12.72
C GLY A 13 -5.31 30.73 11.72
N ASN A 14 -5.37 31.09 10.47
CA ASN A 14 -5.42 30.09 9.44
C ASN A 14 -4.11 29.32 9.35
N MET A 15 -3.01 29.97 9.55
CA MET A 15 -1.74 29.29 9.48
C MET A 15 -1.61 28.29 10.59
N GLY A 16 -2.09 28.63 11.79
CA GLY A 16 -2.02 27.69 12.89
C GLY A 16 -2.83 26.45 12.62
N ALA A 17 -4.02 26.64 12.05
CA ALA A 17 -4.87 25.51 11.75
C ALA A 17 -4.25 24.66 10.65
N MET A 18 -3.66 25.31 9.68
CA MET A 18 -3.05 24.57 8.59
C MET A 18 -1.85 23.78 9.07
N MET A 19 -1.09 24.33 9.98
CA MET A 19 0.07 23.64 10.50
C MET A 19 -0.36 22.42 11.30
N LYS A 20 -1.42 22.57 12.05
CA LYS A 20 -1.89 21.47 12.84
C LYS A 20 -2.38 20.38 11.93
N GLN A 21 -3.04 20.72 10.88
CA GLN A 21 -3.54 19.76 9.94
C GLN A 21 -2.41 19.07 9.22
N ALA A 22 -1.37 19.80 8.88
CA ALA A 22 -0.21 19.22 8.23
C ALA A 22 0.49 18.23 9.15
N GLN A 23 0.58 18.57 10.43
CA GLN A 23 1.22 17.69 11.38
C GLN A 23 0.40 16.42 11.56
N LYS A 24 -0.89 16.56 11.60
CA LYS A 24 -1.75 15.42 11.75
C LYS A 24 -1.63 14.50 10.54
N MET A 25 -1.60 15.09 9.36
CA MET A 25 -1.47 14.31 8.14
C MET A 25 -0.14 13.58 8.12
N GLN A 26 0.91 14.25 8.55
CA GLN A 26 2.21 13.63 8.57
C GLN A 26 2.25 12.48 9.55
N SER A 27 1.59 12.61 10.67
CA SER A 27 1.49 11.57 11.66
C SER A 27 0.71 10.38 11.10
N GLU A 28 -0.38 10.64 10.39
CA GLU A 28 -1.17 9.59 9.80
C GLU A 28 -0.41 8.86 8.70
N LEU A 29 0.39 9.59 7.94
CA LEU A 29 1.18 8.96 6.90
C LEU A 29 2.25 8.07 7.51
N ALA A 30 2.90 8.52 8.57
CA ALA A 30 3.92 7.72 9.23
C ALA A 30 3.32 6.43 9.78
N LYS A 31 2.13 6.55 10.36
CA LYS A 31 1.46 5.41 10.91
C LYS A 31 1.08 4.46 9.78
N ALA A 32 0.57 4.99 8.69
CA ALA A 32 0.19 4.16 7.56
C ALA A 32 1.40 3.44 6.98
N GLN A 33 2.54 4.10 6.92
CA GLN A 33 3.74 3.48 6.42
C GLN A 33 4.18 2.31 7.30
N GLU A 34 4.02 2.45 8.61
CA GLU A 34 4.35 1.36 9.50
C GLU A 34 3.38 0.20 9.32
N GLU A 35 2.12 0.49 9.13
CA GLU A 35 1.13 -0.54 8.93
C GLU A 35 1.35 -1.28 7.62
N VAL A 36 1.74 -0.54 6.59
CA VAL A 36 2.00 -1.13 5.28
C VAL A 36 3.09 -2.19 5.37
N LYS A 37 4.10 -1.95 6.18
CA LYS A 37 5.20 -2.89 6.28
C LYS A 37 4.77 -4.25 6.77
N THR A 38 3.70 -4.29 7.56
CA THR A 38 3.23 -5.56 8.11
C THR A 38 2.03 -6.11 7.37
N MET A 39 1.57 -5.42 6.33
CA MET A 39 0.47 -5.94 5.55
C MET A 39 0.93 -7.13 4.74
N SER A 40 0.01 -8.03 4.48
CA SER A 40 0.34 -9.19 3.66
C SER A 40 -0.80 -9.46 2.70
N PHE A 41 -0.47 -10.07 1.59
CA PHE A 41 -1.47 -10.43 0.59
C PHE A 41 -1.11 -11.81 0.04
N GLU A 42 -2.07 -12.71 0.03
CA GLU A 42 -1.84 -14.04 -0.48
C GLU A 42 -2.45 -14.18 -1.86
N ALA A 43 -1.71 -14.69 -2.79
CA ALA A 43 -2.19 -14.96 -4.13
C ALA A 43 -2.01 -16.44 -4.43
N THR A 44 -2.81 -16.97 -5.31
CA THR A 44 -2.73 -18.38 -5.66
C THR A 44 -2.69 -18.54 -7.18
N ALA A 45 -2.24 -19.69 -7.61
CA ALA A 45 -2.27 -20.06 -9.02
C ALA A 45 -2.53 -21.55 -9.11
N GLY A 46 -2.96 -21.99 -10.26
CA GLY A 46 -3.19 -23.41 -10.48
C GLY A 46 -4.29 -23.98 -9.60
N GLY A 47 -5.36 -23.21 -9.39
CA GLY A 47 -6.43 -23.70 -8.57
C GLY A 47 -6.07 -23.83 -7.10
N GLY A 48 -5.12 -23.04 -6.66
CA GLY A 48 -4.70 -23.08 -5.26
C GLY A 48 -3.52 -23.97 -5.00
N MET A 49 -2.95 -24.56 -6.04
CA MET A 49 -1.81 -25.44 -5.85
C MET A 49 -0.54 -24.69 -5.48
N VAL A 50 -0.44 -23.43 -5.87
CA VAL A 50 0.69 -22.60 -5.49
C VAL A 50 0.12 -21.39 -4.77
N LYS A 51 0.62 -21.10 -3.57
CA LYS A 51 0.19 -19.95 -2.80
C LYS A 51 1.41 -19.14 -2.45
N VAL A 52 1.33 -17.84 -2.67
CA VAL A 52 2.46 -16.95 -2.38
C VAL A 52 1.95 -15.82 -1.51
N THR A 53 2.66 -15.53 -0.43
CA THR A 53 2.31 -14.41 0.44
C THR A 53 3.37 -13.35 0.31
N ALA A 54 2.96 -12.14 -0.03
CA ALA A 54 3.86 -10.99 -0.15
C ALA A 54 3.58 -10.02 0.97
N LEU A 55 4.62 -9.30 1.39
CA LEU A 55 4.49 -8.29 2.44
C LEU A 55 4.53 -6.91 1.84
N GLY A 56 4.03 -5.94 2.59
CA GLY A 56 3.95 -4.57 2.11
C GLY A 56 5.28 -3.92 1.81
N ASP A 57 6.38 -4.53 2.25
CA ASP A 57 7.70 -4.02 1.93
C ASP A 57 8.22 -4.63 0.63
N ASN A 58 7.33 -5.27 -0.13
CA ASN A 58 7.63 -5.89 -1.41
C ASN A 58 8.56 -7.09 -1.31
N THR A 59 8.51 -7.80 -0.20
CA THR A 59 9.24 -9.05 -0.08
C THR A 59 8.24 -10.19 -0.09
N ILE A 60 8.72 -11.37 -0.47
CA ILE A 60 7.89 -12.55 -0.45
C ILE A 60 8.13 -13.25 0.88
N GLN A 61 7.06 -13.43 1.63
CA GLN A 61 7.16 -14.06 2.93
C GLN A 61 7.19 -15.57 2.83
N SER A 62 6.40 -16.13 1.95
CA SER A 62 6.34 -17.58 1.82
C SER A 62 5.80 -18.02 0.48
N ILE A 63 6.18 -19.21 0.07
CA ILE A 63 5.65 -19.84 -1.11
C ILE A 63 5.31 -21.26 -0.70
N ALA A 64 4.04 -21.64 -0.87
CA ALA A 64 3.60 -22.99 -0.55
C ALA A 64 3.19 -23.67 -1.85
N ILE A 65 3.73 -24.83 -2.09
CA ILE A 65 3.44 -25.59 -3.29
C ILE A 65 2.86 -26.93 -2.91
N ASP A 66 1.70 -27.27 -3.47
CA ASP A 66 1.10 -28.55 -3.23
C ASP A 66 1.94 -29.59 -3.95
N PRO A 67 2.33 -30.66 -3.28
CA PRO A 67 3.14 -31.68 -3.93
C PRO A 67 2.55 -32.23 -5.21
N GLU A 68 1.23 -32.21 -5.32
CA GLU A 68 0.60 -32.70 -6.53
C GLU A 68 0.88 -31.83 -7.74
N ALA A 69 1.33 -30.61 -7.51
CA ALA A 69 1.65 -29.74 -8.62
C ALA A 69 3.05 -30.00 -9.13
N VAL A 70 3.84 -30.78 -8.42
CA VAL A 70 5.23 -31.01 -8.81
C VAL A 70 5.31 -32.23 -9.70
N ASP A 71 5.46 -31.99 -10.99
CA ASP A 71 5.57 -33.06 -11.98
C ASP A 71 6.95 -32.93 -12.59
N PRO A 72 7.81 -33.88 -12.34
CA PRO A 72 9.18 -33.79 -12.87
C PRO A 72 9.25 -33.75 -14.39
N GLU A 73 8.17 -34.20 -15.03
CA GLU A 73 8.17 -34.16 -16.47
C GLU A 73 7.56 -32.88 -17.04
N ASP A 74 7.07 -32.03 -16.19
CA ASP A 74 6.52 -30.77 -16.67
C ASP A 74 6.86 -29.66 -15.66
N VAL A 75 8.13 -29.46 -15.48
CA VAL A 75 8.63 -28.45 -14.56
C VAL A 75 8.25 -27.06 -15.01
N GLU A 76 8.14 -26.86 -16.31
CA GLU A 76 7.80 -25.58 -16.86
C GLU A 76 6.43 -25.11 -16.38
N MET A 77 5.49 -26.03 -16.26
CA MET A 77 4.18 -25.66 -15.77
C MET A 77 4.27 -25.14 -14.35
N LEU A 78 5.09 -25.79 -13.51
CA LEU A 78 5.27 -25.36 -12.13
C LEU A 78 5.92 -23.97 -12.11
N GLU A 79 6.90 -23.75 -12.95
CA GLU A 79 7.56 -22.45 -13.02
C GLU A 79 6.57 -21.37 -13.37
N ASP A 80 5.68 -21.64 -14.31
CA ASP A 80 4.69 -20.65 -14.73
C ASP A 80 3.70 -20.35 -13.60
N MET A 81 3.31 -21.36 -12.85
CA MET A 81 2.38 -21.15 -11.75
C MET A 81 3.03 -20.33 -10.65
N VAL A 82 4.28 -20.61 -10.34
CA VAL A 82 4.98 -19.86 -9.30
C VAL A 82 5.16 -18.41 -9.76
N LEU A 83 5.52 -18.22 -11.01
CA LEU A 83 5.71 -16.88 -11.54
C LEU A 83 4.40 -16.09 -11.47
N ALA A 84 3.32 -16.71 -11.88
CA ALA A 84 2.00 -16.03 -11.85
C ALA A 84 1.61 -15.68 -10.42
N ALA A 85 1.80 -16.59 -9.48
CA ALA A 85 1.41 -16.35 -8.10
C ALA A 85 2.27 -15.26 -7.46
N VAL A 86 3.58 -15.26 -7.75
CA VAL A 86 4.46 -14.25 -7.20
C VAL A 86 4.09 -12.87 -7.72
N ASN A 87 3.87 -12.76 -9.02
CA ASN A 87 3.53 -11.48 -9.62
C ASN A 87 2.20 -10.98 -9.10
N GLU A 88 1.24 -11.87 -8.94
CA GLU A 88 -0.06 -11.48 -8.44
C GLU A 88 0.01 -11.05 -6.96
N ALA A 89 0.82 -11.74 -6.16
CA ALA A 89 0.98 -11.40 -4.76
C ALA A 89 1.62 -10.02 -4.61
N LEU A 90 2.64 -9.74 -5.41
CA LEU A 90 3.30 -8.45 -5.36
C LEU A 90 2.37 -7.34 -5.81
N ARG A 91 1.59 -7.59 -6.85
CA ARG A 91 0.65 -6.60 -7.31
C ARG A 91 -0.44 -6.35 -6.27
N GLY A 92 -0.94 -7.42 -5.66
CA GLY A 92 -2.00 -7.30 -4.68
C GLY A 92 -1.57 -6.53 -3.45
N VAL A 93 -0.37 -6.82 -2.93
CA VAL A 93 0.08 -6.12 -1.74
C VAL A 93 0.41 -4.67 -2.07
N SER A 94 0.86 -4.41 -3.30
CA SER A 94 1.15 -3.05 -3.72
C SER A 94 -0.15 -2.23 -3.79
N ASP A 95 -1.22 -2.84 -4.30
CA ASP A 95 -2.51 -2.17 -4.38
C ASP A 95 -3.07 -1.93 -2.98
N MET A 96 -2.90 -2.87 -2.07
CA MET A 96 -3.35 -2.70 -0.70
C MET A 96 -2.59 -1.57 -0.02
N ALA A 97 -1.28 -1.51 -0.26
CA ALA A 97 -0.45 -0.47 0.33
C ALA A 97 -0.87 0.90 -0.20
N ALA A 98 -1.14 0.99 -1.50
CA ALA A 98 -1.55 2.24 -2.10
C ALA A 98 -2.89 2.69 -1.53
N ALA A 99 -3.80 1.76 -1.32
CA ALA A 99 -5.10 2.08 -0.77
C ALA A 99 -4.97 2.58 0.67
N ARG A 100 -4.07 1.98 1.45
CA ARG A 100 -3.87 2.41 2.82
C ARG A 100 -3.27 3.81 2.87
N MET A 101 -2.31 4.08 1.99
CA MET A 101 -1.69 5.40 1.97
C MET A 101 -2.68 6.46 1.52
N SER A 102 -3.53 6.11 0.58
CA SER A 102 -4.55 7.04 0.11
C SER A 102 -5.54 7.37 1.23
N ALA A 103 -5.89 6.38 2.03
CA ALA A 103 -6.80 6.60 3.15
C ALA A 103 -6.14 7.51 4.19
N ALA A 104 -4.83 7.41 4.35
CA ALA A 104 -4.14 8.22 5.33
C ALA A 104 -4.12 9.70 4.95
N THR A 105 -4.24 9.99 3.66
CA THR A 105 -4.27 11.38 3.22
C THR A 105 -5.68 11.93 3.25
N GLY A 106 -6.60 11.15 3.80
CA GLY A 106 -7.95 11.64 3.90
C GLY A 106 -8.65 11.83 2.59
N GLY A 107 -8.24 11.03 1.64
CA GLY A 107 -8.85 11.12 0.37
C GLY A 107 -8.44 12.34 -0.38
N MET A 108 -7.43 12.99 0.05
CA MET A 108 -7.02 14.09 -0.65
C MET A 108 -6.47 13.68 -1.82
N ASN A 109 -7.15 13.02 -2.59
CA ASN A 109 -6.84 12.57 -3.72
C ASN A 109 -6.63 13.56 -4.53
N ILE A 110 -5.69 13.71 -4.97
CA ILE A 110 -5.30 14.72 -5.72
C ILE A 110 -5.89 14.70 -7.00
N PRO A 111 -6.67 15.66 -7.30
CA PRO A 111 -7.30 15.70 -8.57
C PRO A 111 -6.32 15.66 -9.70
N GLY A 112 -5.17 16.16 -9.50
CA GLY A 112 -4.20 16.14 -10.55
C GLY A 112 -3.77 14.76 -10.95
N LEU A 113 -3.97 13.82 -10.11
CA LEU A 113 -3.57 12.50 -10.41
C LEU A 113 -4.59 11.76 -11.21
N MET A 114 -5.74 12.29 -11.31
CA MET A 114 -6.74 11.56 -12.02
C MET A 114 -6.68 11.79 -13.48
#